data_b6d264542db20150421cb20986ff45cb
#
_entry.id   b6d264542db20150421cb20986ff45cb
#
_cell.length_a   1.000
_cell.length_b   1.000
_cell.length_c   1.000
_cell.angle_alpha   90.00
_cell.angle_beta   90.00
_cell.angle_gamma   90.00
#
_symmetry.space_group_name_H-M   'P 1'
#
loop_
_entity.id
_entity.type
_entity.pdbx_description
1 polymer ?
#
loop_
_entity_poly.entity_id
_entity_poly.type
_entity_poly.pdbx_seq_one_letter_code
_entity_poly.pdbx_strand_id
1 'polypeptide(L)'
;MRKFDYSFLEFNKIPGNLINVLTSIYSMKSSNDNRKENFPNIFTELEKIAIVQSVKGSNAIEGILTTDERINEIVNKSSTPLNHNEEEIAGYRDVLNMIHTTHDSLNISEANIISFHEILLRTAKPNVAGKYKTSDNVIMEIKQ
;
A
#
# COMPACT_ATOMS: atom_id res chain seq x y z
N MET A 1 23.71 10.24 5.69
CA MET A 1 22.42 9.59 5.84
C MET A 1 22.06 9.52 7.33
N ARG A 2 20.90 10.07 7.75
CA ARG A 2 20.48 10.02 9.17
C ARG A 2 20.10 8.58 9.49
N LYS A 3 20.84 7.92 10.38
CA LYS A 3 20.42 6.62 10.94
C LYS A 3 19.24 6.88 11.88
N PHE A 4 18.12 6.27 11.60
CA PHE A 4 16.97 6.31 12.50
C PHE A 4 17.22 5.29 13.61
N ASP A 5 17.21 5.75 14.86
CA ASP A 5 17.42 4.93 16.05
C ASP A 5 16.16 4.97 16.90
N TYR A 6 15.56 3.80 17.10
CA TYR A 6 14.34 3.63 17.91
C TYR A 6 14.63 3.23 19.36
N SER A 7 15.89 3.24 19.80
CA SER A 7 16.27 2.86 21.17
C SER A 7 15.57 3.68 22.26
N PHE A 8 15.14 4.90 21.92
CA PHE A 8 14.36 5.74 22.85
C PHE A 8 13.03 5.09 23.28
N LEU A 9 12.48 4.15 22.50
CA LEU A 9 11.23 3.44 22.83
C LEU A 9 11.42 2.45 23.99
N GLU A 10 12.63 1.96 24.21
CA GLU A 10 12.94 1.01 25.27
C GLU A 10 12.86 1.63 26.68
N PHE A 11 13.09 2.94 26.76
CA PHE A 11 13.21 3.67 28.02
C PHE A 11 12.02 4.61 28.31
N ASN A 12 11.13 4.82 27.36
CA ASN A 12 10.02 5.74 27.55
C ASN A 12 8.80 5.04 28.15
N LYS A 13 8.19 5.68 29.13
CA LYS A 13 6.90 5.25 29.68
C LYS A 13 5.82 5.43 28.62
N ILE A 14 5.03 4.39 28.39
CA ILE A 14 3.87 4.46 27.52
C ILE A 14 2.81 5.36 28.18
N PRO A 15 2.35 6.45 27.52
CA PRO A 15 1.28 7.29 28.04
C PRO A 15 -0.01 6.49 28.25
N GLY A 16 -0.74 6.75 29.32
CA GLY A 16 -1.97 6.01 29.63
C GLY A 16 -3.05 6.11 28.55
N ASN A 17 -3.16 7.27 27.87
CA ASN A 17 -4.05 7.44 26.74
C ASN A 17 -3.70 6.52 25.55
N LEU A 18 -2.42 6.26 25.30
CA LEU A 18 -1.99 5.34 24.28
C LEU A 18 -2.42 3.90 24.59
N ILE A 19 -2.35 3.50 25.86
CA ILE A 19 -2.83 2.17 26.31
C ILE A 19 -4.33 2.04 26.01
N ASN A 20 -5.13 3.05 26.29
CA ASN A 20 -6.56 3.04 26.01
C ASN A 20 -6.85 2.90 24.50
N VAL A 21 -6.09 3.62 23.68
CA VAL A 21 -6.20 3.50 22.20
C VAL A 21 -5.85 2.09 21.73
N LEU A 22 -4.74 1.54 22.22
CA LEU A 22 -4.34 0.17 21.88
C LEU A 22 -5.40 -0.87 22.29
N THR A 23 -5.95 -0.74 23.50
CA THR A 23 -7.02 -1.64 23.98
C THR A 23 -8.25 -1.55 23.08
N SER A 24 -8.63 -0.33 22.67
CA SER A 24 -9.74 -0.13 21.75
C SER A 24 -9.49 -0.76 20.37
N ILE A 25 -8.27 -0.61 19.83
CA ILE A 25 -7.86 -1.23 18.55
C ILE A 25 -7.93 -2.76 18.66
N TYR A 26 -7.41 -3.37 19.72
CA TYR A 26 -7.49 -4.81 19.92
C TYR A 26 -8.92 -5.32 20.06
N SER A 27 -9.78 -4.60 20.77
CA SER A 27 -11.20 -4.93 20.89
C SER A 27 -11.90 -4.89 19.53
N MET A 28 -11.65 -3.85 18.73
CA MET A 28 -12.21 -3.74 17.39
C MET A 28 -11.68 -4.85 16.46
N LYS A 29 -10.37 -5.16 16.54
CA LYS A 29 -9.78 -6.27 15.79
C LYS A 29 -10.48 -7.60 16.11
N SER A 30 -10.59 -7.95 17.39
CA SER A 30 -11.26 -9.19 17.83
C SER A 30 -12.70 -9.28 17.34
N SER A 31 -13.45 -8.17 17.43
CA SER A 31 -14.82 -8.08 16.91
C SER A 31 -14.89 -8.27 15.40
N ASN A 32 -13.92 -7.71 14.67
CA ASN A 32 -13.83 -7.83 13.22
C ASN A 32 -13.47 -9.26 12.78
N ASP A 33 -12.51 -9.88 13.46
CA ASP A 33 -12.12 -11.27 13.20
C ASP A 33 -13.30 -12.24 13.39
N ASN A 34 -14.06 -12.06 14.46
CA ASN A 34 -15.29 -12.84 14.71
C ASN A 34 -16.34 -12.64 13.60
N ARG A 35 -16.55 -11.41 13.14
CA ARG A 35 -17.47 -11.14 12.03
C ARG A 35 -16.98 -11.75 10.72
N LYS A 36 -15.67 -11.72 10.46
CA LYS A 36 -15.08 -12.33 9.26
C LYS A 36 -15.30 -13.84 9.22
N GLU A 37 -15.18 -14.50 10.37
CA GLU A 37 -15.48 -15.94 10.49
C GLU A 37 -16.97 -16.27 10.26
N ASN A 38 -17.88 -15.43 10.79
CA ASN A 38 -19.32 -15.66 10.66
C ASN A 38 -19.89 -15.25 9.29
N PHE A 39 -19.27 -14.29 8.60
CA PHE A 39 -19.76 -13.72 7.34
C PHE A 39 -18.68 -13.63 6.26
N PRO A 40 -17.99 -14.73 5.90
CA PRO A 40 -16.83 -14.70 5.02
C PRO A 40 -17.11 -14.11 3.63
N ASN A 41 -18.28 -14.40 3.07
CA ASN A 41 -18.65 -13.88 1.74
C ASN A 41 -18.78 -12.36 1.71
N ILE A 42 -19.34 -11.77 2.79
CA ILE A 42 -19.48 -10.31 2.90
C ILE A 42 -18.09 -9.69 2.99
N PHE A 43 -17.19 -10.27 3.77
CA PHE A 43 -15.82 -9.76 3.90
C PHE A 43 -15.04 -9.87 2.60
N THR A 44 -15.21 -10.94 1.83
CA THR A 44 -14.59 -11.08 0.51
C THR A 44 -15.05 -9.96 -0.46
N GLU A 45 -16.33 -9.62 -0.46
CA GLU A 45 -16.82 -8.52 -1.30
C GLU A 45 -16.36 -7.15 -0.80
N LEU A 46 -16.32 -6.93 0.51
CA LEU A 46 -15.79 -5.70 1.11
C LEU A 46 -14.30 -5.53 0.81
N GLU A 47 -13.52 -6.61 0.83
CA GLU A 47 -12.10 -6.60 0.49
C GLU A 47 -11.87 -6.16 -0.97
N LYS A 48 -12.63 -6.70 -1.91
CA LYS A 48 -12.58 -6.27 -3.32
C LYS A 48 -12.86 -4.78 -3.48
N ILE A 49 -13.89 -4.29 -2.80
CA ILE A 49 -14.24 -2.86 -2.81
C ILE A 49 -13.11 -2.02 -2.21
N ALA A 50 -12.56 -2.45 -1.08
CA ALA A 50 -11.48 -1.75 -0.40
C ALA A 50 -10.21 -1.68 -1.27
N ILE A 51 -9.85 -2.75 -1.96
CA ILE A 51 -8.72 -2.77 -2.88
C ILE A 51 -8.93 -1.76 -4.02
N VAL A 52 -10.10 -1.76 -4.66
CA VAL A 52 -10.43 -0.80 -5.72
C VAL A 52 -10.32 0.64 -5.22
N GLN A 53 -10.88 0.95 -4.05
CA GLN A 53 -10.83 2.28 -3.46
C GLN A 53 -9.40 2.71 -3.09
N SER A 54 -8.62 1.80 -2.56
CA SER A 54 -7.21 2.05 -2.22
C SER A 54 -6.37 2.33 -3.47
N VAL A 55 -6.51 1.51 -4.50
CA VAL A 55 -5.83 1.69 -5.78
C VAL A 55 -6.21 3.02 -6.40
N LYS A 56 -7.51 3.34 -6.47
CA LYS A 56 -8.01 4.60 -7.01
C LYS A 56 -7.46 5.81 -6.25
N GLY A 57 -7.59 5.82 -4.93
CA GLY A 57 -7.19 6.95 -4.09
C GLY A 57 -5.69 7.21 -4.14
N SER A 58 -4.86 6.17 -4.05
CA SER A 58 -3.40 6.31 -4.08
C SER A 58 -2.89 6.79 -5.43
N ASN A 59 -3.41 6.26 -6.54
CA ASN A 59 -2.99 6.70 -7.86
C ASN A 59 -3.47 8.12 -8.18
N ALA A 60 -4.65 8.52 -7.69
CA ALA A 60 -5.16 9.88 -7.87
C ALA A 60 -4.28 10.94 -7.18
N ILE A 61 -3.67 10.64 -6.04
CA ILE A 61 -2.70 11.53 -5.36
C ILE A 61 -1.48 11.80 -6.24
N GLU A 62 -1.04 10.81 -7.01
CA GLU A 62 0.08 10.92 -7.97
C GLU A 62 -0.36 11.52 -9.32
N GLY A 63 -1.61 11.95 -9.45
CA GLY A 63 -2.16 12.51 -10.69
C GLY A 63 -2.50 11.45 -11.76
N ILE A 64 -2.50 10.18 -11.41
CA ILE A 64 -2.85 9.07 -12.29
C ILE A 64 -4.36 8.86 -12.22
N LEU A 65 -5.04 9.25 -13.28
CA LEU A 65 -6.50 9.20 -13.35
C LEU A 65 -6.96 8.31 -14.51
N THR A 66 -7.97 7.50 -14.23
CA THR A 66 -8.74 6.76 -15.24
C THR A 66 -10.18 6.58 -14.75
N THR A 67 -11.05 5.97 -15.54
CA THR A 67 -12.45 5.77 -15.14
C THR A 67 -12.59 4.68 -14.08
N ASP A 68 -13.68 4.75 -13.30
CA ASP A 68 -13.98 3.76 -12.27
C ASP A 68 -14.18 2.35 -12.85
N GLU A 69 -14.81 2.27 -14.02
CA GLU A 69 -14.96 1.02 -14.76
C GLU A 69 -13.60 0.43 -15.10
N ARG A 70 -12.68 1.27 -15.56
CA ARG A 70 -11.34 0.83 -15.98
C ARG A 70 -10.50 0.37 -14.79
N ILE A 71 -10.57 1.09 -13.66
CA ILE A 71 -9.92 0.65 -12.41
C ILE A 71 -10.47 -0.72 -11.98
N ASN A 72 -11.77 -0.89 -12.01
CA ASN A 72 -12.43 -2.14 -11.63
C ASN A 72 -12.01 -3.31 -12.55
N GLU A 73 -11.87 -3.08 -13.85
CA GLU A 73 -11.38 -4.07 -14.80
C GLU A 73 -9.93 -4.47 -14.52
N ILE A 74 -9.05 -3.50 -14.26
CA ILE A 74 -7.64 -3.77 -13.96
C ILE A 74 -7.50 -4.49 -12.64
N VAL A 75 -8.23 -4.07 -11.59
CA VAL A 75 -8.09 -4.61 -10.25
C VAL A 75 -8.74 -5.98 -10.11
N ASN A 76 -9.98 -6.12 -10.51
CA ASN A 76 -10.77 -7.34 -10.26
C ASN A 76 -10.72 -8.35 -11.42
N LYS A 77 -10.52 -7.90 -12.65
CA LYS A 77 -10.54 -8.78 -13.85
C LYS A 77 -9.15 -8.98 -14.45
N SER A 78 -8.12 -8.37 -13.86
CA SER A 78 -6.74 -8.42 -14.37
C SER A 78 -6.61 -8.06 -15.84
N SER A 79 -7.42 -7.10 -16.32
CA SER A 79 -7.36 -6.62 -17.68
C SER A 79 -5.99 -6.06 -18.01
N THR A 80 -5.54 -6.26 -19.24
CA THR A 80 -4.27 -5.72 -19.72
C THR A 80 -4.31 -4.18 -19.71
N PRO A 81 -3.30 -3.52 -19.15
CA PRO A 81 -3.15 -2.06 -19.21
C PRO A 81 -3.07 -1.58 -20.67
N LEU A 82 -3.73 -0.47 -20.96
CA LEU A 82 -3.77 0.15 -22.29
C LEU A 82 -2.78 1.30 -22.47
N ASN A 83 -2.26 1.83 -21.36
CA ASN A 83 -1.35 2.97 -21.34
C ASN A 83 -0.49 2.94 -20.06
N HIS A 84 0.49 3.84 -20.02
CA HIS A 84 1.45 3.95 -18.91
C HIS A 84 0.79 4.17 -17.54
N ASN A 85 -0.25 4.98 -17.46
CA ASN A 85 -0.98 5.21 -16.20
C ASN A 85 -1.63 3.91 -15.70
N GLU A 86 -2.21 3.13 -16.58
CA GLU A 86 -2.82 1.85 -16.23
C GLU A 86 -1.78 0.79 -15.84
N GLU A 87 -0.57 0.86 -16.38
CA GLU A 87 0.56 0.02 -15.94
C GLU A 87 0.96 0.31 -14.49
N GLU A 88 0.97 1.59 -14.08
CA GLU A 88 1.21 1.98 -12.69
C GLU A 88 0.07 1.49 -11.77
N ILE A 89 -1.18 1.62 -12.20
CA ILE A 89 -2.35 1.08 -11.49
C ILE A 89 -2.24 -0.44 -11.29
N ALA A 90 -1.86 -1.17 -12.33
CA ALA A 90 -1.69 -2.62 -12.27
C ALA A 90 -0.54 -3.02 -11.33
N GLY A 91 0.59 -2.31 -11.39
CA GLY A 91 1.71 -2.51 -10.46
C GLY A 91 1.32 -2.27 -9.00
N TYR A 92 0.56 -1.21 -8.73
CA TYR A 92 0.05 -0.92 -7.39
C TYR A 92 -0.88 -2.04 -6.87
N ARG A 93 -1.80 -2.52 -7.71
CA ARG A 93 -2.66 -3.68 -7.42
C ARG A 93 -1.82 -4.91 -7.03
N ASP A 94 -0.77 -5.20 -7.79
CA ASP A 94 0.05 -6.40 -7.59
C ASP A 94 0.81 -6.34 -6.25
N VAL A 95 1.38 -5.18 -5.90
CA VAL A 95 2.01 -4.97 -4.59
C VAL A 95 1.00 -5.10 -3.46
N LEU A 96 -0.17 -4.48 -3.61
CA LEU A 96 -1.22 -4.51 -2.59
C LEU A 96 -1.71 -5.95 -2.35
N ASN A 97 -1.95 -6.71 -3.41
CA ASN A 97 -2.33 -8.12 -3.33
C ASN A 97 -1.23 -8.96 -2.64
N MET A 98 0.04 -8.74 -2.98
CA MET A 98 1.14 -9.44 -2.34
C MET A 98 1.18 -9.14 -0.84
N ILE A 99 1.07 -7.87 -0.43
CA ILE A 99 1.03 -7.50 0.98
C ILE A 99 -0.14 -8.16 1.70
N HIS A 100 -1.34 -8.11 1.13
CA HIS A 100 -2.54 -8.69 1.75
C HIS A 100 -2.46 -10.21 1.91
N THR A 101 -1.80 -10.91 0.98
CA THR A 101 -1.68 -12.38 1.03
C THR A 101 -0.53 -12.87 1.89
N THR A 102 0.49 -12.04 2.14
CA THR A 102 1.74 -12.46 2.82
C THR A 102 2.08 -11.65 4.07
N HIS A 103 1.19 -10.74 4.51
CA HIS A 103 1.47 -9.78 5.59
C HIS A 103 1.94 -10.42 6.89
N ASP A 104 1.48 -11.62 7.24
CA ASP A 104 1.89 -12.33 8.46
C ASP A 104 3.38 -12.73 8.47
N SER A 105 3.96 -12.91 7.28
CA SER A 105 5.38 -13.27 7.10
C SER A 105 6.25 -12.09 6.66
N LEU A 106 5.65 -10.96 6.31
CA LEU A 106 6.38 -9.76 5.88
C LEU A 106 6.84 -8.93 7.08
N ASN A 107 8.12 -8.62 7.10
CA ASN A 107 8.68 -7.62 8.00
C ASN A 107 9.03 -6.34 7.21
N ILE A 108 9.11 -5.23 7.92
CA ILE A 108 9.57 -3.96 7.33
C ILE A 108 11.10 -4.06 7.23
N SER A 109 11.59 -4.30 6.02
CA SER A 109 13.02 -4.40 5.70
C SER A 109 13.33 -3.69 4.40
N GLU A 110 14.56 -3.28 4.23
CA GLU A 110 15.06 -2.66 3.00
C GLU A 110 14.80 -3.56 1.78
N ALA A 111 15.05 -4.86 1.90
CA ALA A 111 14.84 -5.84 0.84
C ALA A 111 13.36 -5.89 0.40
N ASN A 112 12.42 -5.90 1.35
CA ASN A 112 10.99 -5.92 1.02
C ASN A 112 10.54 -4.60 0.39
N ILE A 113 11.04 -3.45 0.85
CA ILE A 113 10.73 -2.15 0.23
C ILE A 113 11.22 -2.11 -1.22
N ILE A 114 12.44 -2.60 -1.49
CA ILE A 114 12.97 -2.68 -2.86
C ILE A 114 12.16 -3.64 -3.72
N SER A 115 11.75 -4.79 -3.17
CA SER A 115 10.90 -5.74 -3.88
C SER A 115 9.54 -5.14 -4.22
N PHE A 116 8.91 -4.39 -3.32
CA PHE A 116 7.65 -3.68 -3.59
C PHE A 116 7.82 -2.64 -4.69
N HIS A 117 8.90 -1.86 -4.64
CA HIS A 117 9.21 -0.88 -5.67
C HIS A 117 9.48 -1.53 -7.03
N GLU A 118 10.11 -2.70 -7.06
CA GLU A 118 10.31 -3.47 -8.28
C GLU A 118 8.98 -3.92 -8.89
N ILE A 119 8.11 -4.53 -8.10
CA ILE A 119 6.79 -5.00 -8.56
C ILE A 119 5.94 -3.82 -9.05
N LEU A 120 5.92 -2.73 -8.27
CA LEU A 120 5.16 -1.52 -8.59
C LEU A 120 5.51 -0.94 -9.96
N LEU A 121 6.80 -0.86 -10.28
CA LEU A 121 7.29 -0.15 -11.45
C LEU A 121 7.77 -1.06 -12.59
N ARG A 122 7.74 -2.37 -12.42
CA ARG A 122 8.31 -3.33 -13.37
C ARG A 122 7.84 -3.11 -14.81
N THR A 123 6.58 -2.81 -15.02
CA THR A 123 6.01 -2.59 -16.35
C THR A 123 6.10 -1.12 -16.75
N ALA A 124 5.70 -0.22 -15.87
CA ALA A 124 5.61 1.20 -16.17
C ALA A 124 7.00 1.88 -16.28
N LYS A 125 7.93 1.55 -15.40
CA LYS A 125 9.27 2.19 -15.32
C LYS A 125 10.38 1.15 -15.07
N PRO A 126 10.61 0.19 -15.98
CA PRO A 126 11.53 -0.93 -15.75
C PRO A 126 12.99 -0.51 -15.47
N ASN A 127 13.40 0.64 -15.97
CA ASN A 127 14.76 1.13 -15.79
C ASN A 127 15.11 1.54 -14.36
N VAL A 128 14.10 1.91 -13.55
CA VAL A 128 14.24 2.36 -12.15
C VAL A 128 13.64 1.38 -11.15
N ALA A 129 12.86 0.41 -11.60
CA ALA A 129 12.22 -0.59 -10.77
C ALA A 129 13.24 -1.34 -9.89
N GLY A 130 12.98 -1.42 -8.59
CA GLY A 130 13.86 -2.08 -7.62
C GLY A 130 15.23 -1.43 -7.39
N LYS A 131 15.42 -0.19 -7.80
CA LYS A 131 16.73 0.49 -7.71
C LYS A 131 16.63 1.75 -6.86
N TYR A 132 17.69 2.03 -6.13
CA TYR A 132 17.88 3.33 -5.48
C TYR A 132 18.19 4.43 -6.49
N LYS A 133 17.78 5.64 -6.16
CA LYS A 133 18.20 6.82 -6.90
C LYS A 133 19.71 7.03 -6.76
N THR A 134 20.33 7.44 -7.86
CA THR A 134 21.75 7.82 -7.92
C THR A 134 21.95 9.33 -7.93
N SER A 135 20.86 10.12 -8.08
CA SER A 135 20.88 11.57 -8.09
C SER A 135 20.01 12.15 -6.97
N ASP A 136 20.35 13.37 -6.54
CA ASP A 136 19.55 14.10 -5.56
C ASP A 136 18.17 14.50 -6.12
N ASN A 137 17.20 14.66 -5.23
CA ASN A 137 15.91 15.23 -5.59
C ASN A 137 16.03 16.74 -5.67
N VAL A 138 15.61 17.30 -6.80
CA VAL A 138 15.52 18.76 -6.98
C VAL A 138 14.06 19.15 -7.02
N ILE A 139 13.64 20.04 -6.12
CA ILE A 139 12.33 20.70 -6.17
C ILE A 139 12.51 22.00 -6.90
N MET A 140 11.92 22.13 -8.09
CA MET A 140 11.91 23.39 -8.84
C MET A 140 10.54 24.07 -8.63
N GLU A 141 10.56 25.28 -8.08
CA GLU A 141 9.41 26.16 -8.05
C GLU A 141 9.36 26.96 -9.35
N ILE A 142 8.40 26.67 -10.21
CA ILE A 142 8.16 27.49 -11.42
C ILE A 142 7.30 28.67 -10.96
N LYS A 143 7.91 29.85 -10.78
CA LYS A 143 7.17 31.10 -10.61
C LYS A 143 6.57 31.49 -11.96
N GLN A 144 5.26 31.50 -12.04
CA GLN A 144 4.51 32.09 -13.15
C GLN A 144 4.53 33.62 -13.05
#